data_e33f4aac1bc851dc282292030358249d
#
_entry.id   e33f4aac1bc851dc282292030358249d
#
_cell.length_a   1.000
_cell.length_b   1.000
_cell.length_c   1.000
_cell.angle_alpha   90.00
_cell.angle_beta   90.00
_cell.angle_gamma   90.00
#
_symmetry.space_group_name_H-M   'P 1'
#
loop_
_entity.id
_entity.type
_entity.pdbx_description
1 polymer ?
#
loop_
_entity_poly.entity_id
_entity_poly.type
_entity_poly.pdbx_seq_one_letter_code
_entity_poly.pdbx_strand_id
1 'polypeptide(L)'
;MFVKNPEYFLTIVKERSISKAAERLYLSQPYLSQYLAKLERNLGVVLLDRSHSPLKLTPAGEVFHAYLERQSYLDRQLVSDLRDLRDRRRPTLHIGVSPWRGSTLLPDVLPAFAQQYPDVQVVLHEAPVPELGKLAEGSVLDFCVMQIPEDLTDLTYELVMQERVFLVGHREHPLLRGIDSPY
;
A
#
# COMPACT_ATOMS: atom_id res chain seq x y z
N MET A 1 -6.97 21.68 -6.74
CA MET A 1 -6.97 20.27 -7.12
C MET A 1 -6.45 20.14 -8.54
N PHE A 2 -5.30 19.55 -8.73
CA PHE A 2 -4.58 19.50 -10.02
C PHE A 2 -5.27 18.63 -11.07
N VAL A 3 -6.05 17.64 -10.64
CA VAL A 3 -6.66 16.64 -11.52
C VAL A 3 -8.16 16.58 -11.30
N LYS A 4 -8.92 16.82 -12.36
CA LYS A 4 -10.36 16.55 -12.35
C LYS A 4 -10.58 15.07 -12.64
N ASN A 5 -11.45 14.42 -11.87
CA ASN A 5 -11.84 13.02 -12.01
C ASN A 5 -10.64 12.05 -12.00
N PRO A 6 -9.87 12.00 -10.90
CA PRO A 6 -8.70 11.10 -10.80
C PRO A 6 -9.07 9.62 -10.98
N GLU A 7 -10.32 9.26 -10.66
CA GLU A 7 -10.85 7.91 -10.85
C GLU A 7 -10.81 7.43 -12.31
N TYR A 8 -10.81 8.34 -13.28
CA TYR A 8 -10.70 7.96 -14.69
C TYR A 8 -9.32 7.38 -15.01
N PHE A 9 -8.26 8.04 -14.55
CA PHE A 9 -6.91 7.53 -14.73
C PHE A 9 -6.68 6.23 -13.95
N LEU A 10 -7.11 6.18 -12.69
CA LEU A 10 -6.98 4.98 -11.85
C LEU A 10 -7.71 3.77 -12.45
N THR A 11 -8.90 4.00 -13.05
CA THR A 11 -9.64 2.94 -13.73
C THR A 11 -8.94 2.46 -15.00
N ILE A 12 -8.34 3.37 -15.79
CA ILE A 12 -7.56 2.99 -16.98
C ILE A 12 -6.38 2.10 -16.58
N VAL A 13 -5.67 2.48 -15.52
CA VAL A 13 -4.53 1.70 -15.00
C VAL A 13 -4.97 0.32 -14.53
N LYS A 14 -6.06 0.24 -13.79
CA LYS A 14 -6.63 -1.02 -13.28
C LYS A 14 -7.05 -1.97 -14.38
N GLU A 15 -7.79 -1.45 -15.38
CA GLU A 15 -8.30 -2.26 -16.50
C GLU A 15 -7.23 -2.52 -17.57
N ARG A 16 -6.11 -1.80 -17.54
CA ARG A 16 -5.04 -1.84 -18.55
C ARG A 16 -5.57 -1.71 -19.98
N SER A 17 -6.70 -1.01 -20.14
CA SER A 17 -7.41 -0.83 -21.41
C SER A 17 -8.32 0.38 -21.30
N ILE A 18 -8.20 1.33 -22.23
CA ILE A 18 -9.07 2.52 -22.26
C ILE A 18 -10.52 2.12 -22.56
N SER A 19 -10.75 1.15 -23.44
CA SER A 19 -12.10 0.71 -23.80
C SER A 19 -12.81 0.05 -22.60
N LYS A 20 -12.16 -0.89 -21.92
CA LYS A 20 -12.72 -1.52 -20.71
C LYS A 20 -12.95 -0.52 -19.58
N ALA A 21 -12.03 0.43 -19.41
CA ALA A 21 -12.19 1.49 -18.42
C ALA A 21 -13.39 2.39 -18.75
N ALA A 22 -13.59 2.72 -20.03
CA ALA A 22 -14.73 3.51 -20.46
C ALA A 22 -16.06 2.79 -20.21
N GLU A 23 -16.14 1.50 -20.53
CA GLU A 23 -17.30 0.66 -20.21
C GLU A 23 -17.61 0.66 -18.70
N ARG A 24 -16.57 0.44 -17.88
CA ARG A 24 -16.71 0.40 -16.42
C ARG A 24 -17.17 1.74 -15.81
N LEU A 25 -16.75 2.85 -16.43
CA LEU A 25 -17.11 4.22 -16.00
C LEU A 25 -18.40 4.72 -16.64
N TYR A 26 -19.04 3.93 -17.48
CA TYR A 26 -20.22 4.34 -18.28
C TYR A 26 -19.94 5.58 -19.14
N LEU A 27 -18.73 5.65 -19.71
CA LEU A 27 -18.27 6.73 -20.59
C LEU A 27 -18.02 6.22 -22.00
N SER A 28 -17.97 7.15 -22.96
CA SER A 28 -17.49 6.80 -24.31
C SER A 28 -15.95 6.69 -24.32
N GLN A 29 -15.42 5.71 -25.05
CA GLN A 29 -13.97 5.54 -25.21
C GLN A 29 -13.28 6.81 -25.79
N PRO A 30 -13.84 7.51 -26.79
CA PRO A 30 -13.25 8.76 -27.26
C PRO A 30 -13.15 9.84 -26.19
N TYR A 31 -14.15 9.95 -25.31
CA TYR A 31 -14.12 10.90 -24.19
C TYR A 31 -12.98 10.58 -23.22
N LEU A 32 -12.84 9.31 -22.83
CA LEU A 32 -11.82 8.90 -21.90
C LEU A 32 -10.39 9.04 -22.50
N SER A 33 -10.25 8.79 -23.81
CA SER A 33 -9.00 9.03 -24.54
C SER A 33 -8.65 10.52 -24.60
N GLN A 34 -9.62 11.40 -24.83
CA GLN A 34 -9.41 12.86 -24.82
C GLN A 34 -9.06 13.37 -23.42
N TYR A 35 -9.69 12.83 -22.38
CA TYR A 35 -9.35 13.13 -21.00
C TYR A 35 -7.88 12.81 -20.72
N LEU A 36 -7.43 11.59 -21.04
CA LEU A 36 -6.05 11.17 -20.85
C LEU A 36 -5.08 12.06 -21.62
N ALA A 37 -5.34 12.33 -22.89
CA ALA A 37 -4.50 13.20 -23.71
C ALA A 37 -4.42 14.64 -23.18
N LYS A 38 -5.51 15.17 -22.60
CA LYS A 38 -5.52 16.48 -21.96
C LYS A 38 -4.71 16.45 -20.64
N LEU A 39 -4.83 15.38 -19.85
CA LEU A 39 -4.09 15.20 -18.63
C LEU A 39 -2.58 15.17 -18.90
N GLU A 40 -2.12 14.34 -19.86
CA GLU A 40 -0.73 14.23 -20.28
C GLU A 40 -0.17 15.55 -20.80
N ARG A 41 -0.94 16.30 -21.60
CA ARG A 41 -0.56 17.64 -22.05
C ARG A 41 -0.41 18.63 -20.91
N ASN A 42 -1.32 18.62 -19.95
CA ASN A 42 -1.25 19.53 -18.80
C ASN A 42 -0.04 19.25 -17.89
N LEU A 43 0.36 17.99 -17.80
CA LEU A 43 1.51 17.57 -17.02
C LEU A 43 2.83 17.66 -17.82
N GLY A 44 2.76 17.78 -19.15
CA GLY A 44 3.93 17.82 -20.02
C GLY A 44 4.64 16.48 -20.15
N VAL A 45 4.01 15.36 -19.74
CA VAL A 45 4.60 14.02 -19.76
C VAL A 45 3.57 12.99 -20.23
N VAL A 46 4.07 11.90 -20.84
CA VAL A 46 3.25 10.75 -21.19
C VAL A 46 3.17 9.81 -19.98
N LEU A 47 1.95 9.43 -19.59
CA LEU A 47 1.70 8.59 -18.43
C LEU A 47 1.50 7.11 -18.78
N LEU A 48 0.99 6.83 -19.99
CA LEU A 48 0.70 5.46 -20.44
C LEU A 48 1.41 5.14 -21.74
N ASP A 49 2.10 4.02 -21.75
CA ASP A 49 2.68 3.45 -22.96
C ASP A 49 1.58 2.69 -23.73
N ARG A 50 1.24 3.24 -24.90
CA ARG A 50 0.20 2.72 -25.79
C ARG A 50 0.76 1.74 -26.84
N SER A 51 2.06 1.54 -26.88
CA SER A 51 2.71 0.57 -27.77
C SER A 51 2.51 -0.88 -27.34
N HIS A 52 2.07 -1.07 -26.08
CA HIS A 52 1.83 -2.37 -25.49
C HIS A 52 0.33 -2.64 -25.33
N SER A 53 -0.03 -3.90 -25.54
CA SER A 53 -1.35 -4.44 -25.16
C SER A 53 -1.11 -5.67 -24.27
N PRO A 54 -1.50 -5.63 -22.98
CA PRO A 54 -2.21 -4.56 -22.26
C PRO A 54 -1.37 -3.31 -22.03
N LEU A 55 -2.05 -2.15 -21.84
CA LEU A 55 -1.43 -0.87 -21.54
C LEU A 55 -0.51 -0.95 -20.32
N LYS A 56 0.61 -0.23 -20.37
CA LYS A 56 1.58 -0.14 -19.28
C LYS A 56 1.75 1.31 -18.83
N LEU A 57 2.09 1.50 -17.56
CA LEU A 57 2.53 2.79 -17.06
C LEU A 57 3.94 3.11 -17.59
N THR A 58 4.18 4.39 -17.88
CA THR A 58 5.53 4.93 -18.01
C THR A 58 6.11 5.19 -16.61
N PRO A 59 7.42 5.46 -16.46
CA PRO A 59 7.96 5.90 -15.17
C PRO A 59 7.24 7.12 -14.59
N ALA A 60 6.88 8.09 -15.43
CA ALA A 60 6.06 9.24 -15.03
C ALA A 60 4.63 8.83 -14.63
N GLY A 61 4.08 7.82 -15.31
CA GLY A 61 2.79 7.23 -14.97
C GLY A 61 2.79 6.55 -13.61
N GLU A 62 3.86 5.85 -13.26
CA GLU A 62 4.01 5.19 -11.94
C GLU A 62 4.04 6.23 -10.80
N VAL A 63 4.83 7.29 -10.97
CA VAL A 63 4.87 8.40 -10.00
C VAL A 63 3.50 9.07 -9.86
N PHE A 64 2.81 9.31 -10.97
CA PHE A 64 1.50 9.93 -10.96
C PHE A 64 0.42 9.02 -10.37
N HIS A 65 0.47 7.71 -10.65
CA HIS A 65 -0.42 6.71 -10.06
C HIS A 65 -0.27 6.67 -8.53
N ALA A 66 0.97 6.56 -8.03
CA ALA A 66 1.26 6.58 -6.60
C ALA A 66 0.76 7.86 -5.92
N TYR A 67 0.93 9.03 -6.56
CA TYR A 67 0.38 10.30 -6.08
C TYR A 67 -1.15 10.25 -5.94
N LEU A 68 -1.86 9.76 -6.95
CA LEU A 68 -3.33 9.67 -6.91
C LEU A 68 -3.85 8.67 -5.87
N GLU A 69 -3.15 7.56 -5.67
CA GLU A 69 -3.49 6.59 -4.62
C GLU A 69 -3.35 7.22 -3.24
N ARG A 70 -2.24 7.93 -2.97
CA ARG A 70 -2.04 8.69 -1.73
C ARG A 70 -3.14 9.74 -1.52
N GLN A 71 -3.47 10.52 -2.54
CA GLN A 71 -4.52 11.52 -2.46
C GLN A 71 -5.87 10.89 -2.14
N SER A 72 -6.24 9.85 -2.85
CA SER A 72 -7.50 9.12 -2.63
C SER A 72 -7.61 8.52 -1.23
N TYR A 73 -6.46 8.13 -0.66
CA TYR A 73 -6.40 7.67 0.72
C TYR A 73 -6.64 8.81 1.70
N LEU A 74 -5.92 9.93 1.58
CA LEU A 74 -6.08 11.09 2.44
C LEU A 74 -7.52 11.62 2.43
N ASP A 75 -8.16 11.63 1.26
CA ASP A 75 -9.57 12.01 1.13
C ASP A 75 -10.49 11.06 1.93
N ARG A 76 -10.24 9.74 1.88
CA ARG A 76 -11.00 8.76 2.68
C ARG A 76 -10.74 8.90 4.17
N GLN A 77 -9.49 9.12 4.57
CA GLN A 77 -9.13 9.34 5.96
C GLN A 77 -9.82 10.57 6.52
N LEU A 78 -9.78 11.70 5.81
CA LEU A 78 -10.49 12.91 6.20
C LEU A 78 -11.99 12.65 6.42
N VAL A 79 -12.64 11.94 5.49
CA VAL A 79 -14.06 11.60 5.63
C VAL A 79 -14.31 10.71 6.84
N SER A 80 -13.41 9.76 7.12
CA SER A 80 -13.48 8.91 8.32
C SER A 80 -13.34 9.73 9.59
N ASP A 81 -12.31 10.56 9.68
CA ASP A 81 -12.03 11.41 10.85
C ASP A 81 -13.19 12.37 11.15
N LEU A 82 -13.74 12.99 10.10
CA LEU A 82 -14.92 13.86 10.24
C LEU A 82 -16.16 13.11 10.69
N ARG A 83 -16.34 11.86 10.26
CA ARG A 83 -17.44 11.01 10.77
C ARG A 83 -17.24 10.65 12.23
N ASP A 84 -16.03 10.29 12.61
CA ASP A 84 -15.71 9.92 14.00
C ASP A 84 -15.89 11.11 14.94
N LEU A 85 -15.50 12.30 14.55
CA LEU A 85 -15.77 13.54 15.28
C LEU A 85 -17.28 13.81 15.42
N ARG A 86 -18.04 13.66 14.32
CA ARG A 86 -19.49 13.90 14.31
C ARG A 86 -20.24 12.90 15.18
N ASP A 87 -19.87 11.62 15.05
CA ASP A 87 -20.60 10.51 15.67
C ASP A 87 -20.06 10.18 17.08
N ARG A 88 -19.07 10.95 17.58
CA ARG A 88 -18.33 10.69 18.83
C ARG A 88 -17.80 9.25 18.88
N ARG A 89 -17.38 8.75 17.74
CA ARG A 89 -16.83 7.40 17.63
C ARG A 89 -15.43 7.33 18.25
N ARG A 90 -15.05 6.12 18.59
CA ARG A 90 -13.72 5.82 19.12
C ARG A 90 -12.65 6.13 18.10
N PRO A 91 -11.53 6.74 18.50
CA PRO A 91 -10.39 6.94 17.58
C PRO A 91 -9.94 5.59 17.04
N THR A 92 -9.61 5.55 15.76
CA THR A 92 -9.19 4.34 15.06
C THR A 92 -7.68 4.37 14.84
N LEU A 93 -7.01 3.27 15.16
CA LEU A 93 -5.59 3.05 14.97
C LEU A 93 -5.38 2.01 13.86
N HIS A 94 -4.78 2.41 12.74
CA HIS A 94 -4.49 1.54 11.60
C HIS A 94 -3.07 0.99 11.70
N ILE A 95 -2.96 -0.31 11.95
CA ILE A 95 -1.67 -0.99 12.14
C ILE A 95 -1.41 -1.92 10.97
N GLY A 96 -0.26 -1.75 10.30
CA GLY A 96 0.23 -2.67 9.30
C GLY A 96 1.08 -3.78 9.92
N VAL A 97 0.89 -5.02 9.50
CA VAL A 97 1.65 -6.16 10.02
C VAL A 97 1.81 -7.23 8.95
N SER A 98 2.98 -7.87 8.92
CA SER A 98 3.16 -9.05 8.07
C SER A 98 2.42 -10.27 8.66
N PRO A 99 1.95 -11.23 7.83
CA PRO A 99 1.17 -12.38 8.29
C PRO A 99 1.83 -13.15 9.46
N TRP A 100 3.12 -13.36 9.38
CA TRP A 100 3.86 -14.05 10.44
C TRP A 100 3.85 -13.28 11.77
N ARG A 101 4.07 -11.95 11.72
CA ARG A 101 4.05 -11.10 12.93
C ARG A 101 2.65 -10.89 13.45
N GLY A 102 1.65 -10.86 12.56
CA GLY A 102 0.25 -10.83 12.94
C GLY A 102 -0.15 -12.01 13.80
N SER A 103 0.33 -13.21 13.43
CA SER A 103 0.02 -14.44 14.17
C SER A 103 0.89 -14.67 15.43
N THR A 104 2.09 -14.10 15.49
CA THR A 104 3.03 -14.38 16.59
C THR A 104 3.13 -13.26 17.63
N LEU A 105 3.06 -11.99 17.23
CA LEU A 105 3.24 -10.84 18.11
C LEU A 105 1.91 -10.27 18.63
N LEU A 106 0.93 -10.12 17.75
CA LEU A 106 -0.30 -9.39 18.10
C LEU A 106 -1.18 -10.08 19.14
N PRO A 107 -1.27 -11.43 19.22
CA PRO A 107 -2.04 -12.09 20.26
C PRO A 107 -1.60 -11.74 21.68
N ASP A 108 -0.32 -11.45 21.88
CA ASP A 108 0.23 -11.08 23.18
C ASP A 108 0.06 -9.59 23.50
N VAL A 109 0.08 -8.73 22.47
CA VAL A 109 0.08 -7.27 22.63
C VAL A 109 -1.32 -6.68 22.63
N LEU A 110 -2.19 -7.12 21.70
CA LEU A 110 -3.51 -6.50 21.50
C LEU A 110 -4.44 -6.61 22.71
N PRO A 111 -4.49 -7.72 23.47
CA PRO A 111 -5.36 -7.80 24.66
C PRO A 111 -4.96 -6.78 25.73
N ALA A 112 -3.67 -6.61 25.97
CA ALA A 112 -3.16 -5.64 26.94
C ALA A 112 -3.46 -4.19 26.48
N PHE A 113 -3.25 -3.92 25.19
CA PHE A 113 -3.58 -2.62 24.60
C PHE A 113 -5.07 -2.31 24.72
N ALA A 114 -5.95 -3.26 24.40
CA ALA A 114 -7.41 -3.06 24.48
C ALA A 114 -7.90 -2.85 25.93
N GLN A 115 -7.24 -3.45 26.92
CA GLN A 115 -7.53 -3.19 28.34
C GLN A 115 -7.12 -1.78 28.76
N GLN A 116 -5.97 -1.32 28.29
CA GLN A 116 -5.45 0.00 28.64
C GLN A 116 -6.16 1.14 27.90
N TYR A 117 -6.58 0.88 26.66
CA TYR A 117 -7.21 1.87 25.76
C TYR A 117 -8.54 1.35 25.19
N PRO A 118 -9.58 1.15 26.04
CA PRO A 118 -10.84 0.53 25.62
C PRO A 118 -11.63 1.38 24.61
N ASP A 119 -11.32 2.66 24.51
CA ASP A 119 -11.96 3.59 23.58
C ASP A 119 -11.26 3.70 22.22
N VAL A 120 -10.15 2.99 22.00
CA VAL A 120 -9.44 2.96 20.72
C VAL A 120 -9.87 1.74 19.91
N GLN A 121 -10.32 1.96 18.69
CA GLN A 121 -10.56 0.88 17.73
C GLN A 121 -9.25 0.57 16.99
N VAL A 122 -8.84 -0.70 16.96
CA VAL A 122 -7.68 -1.15 16.19
C VAL A 122 -8.15 -1.80 14.89
N VAL A 123 -7.60 -1.35 13.76
CA VAL A 123 -7.78 -1.94 12.44
C VAL A 123 -6.44 -2.50 11.97
N LEU A 124 -6.40 -3.81 11.73
CA LEU A 124 -5.20 -4.49 11.25
C LEU A 124 -5.19 -4.59 9.73
N HIS A 125 -4.07 -4.21 9.14
CA HIS A 125 -3.78 -4.37 7.72
C HIS A 125 -2.69 -5.41 7.57
N GLU A 126 -3.08 -6.61 7.17
CA GLU A 126 -2.15 -7.73 6.98
C GLU A 126 -1.72 -7.78 5.51
N ALA A 127 -0.42 -7.59 5.25
CA ALA A 127 0.13 -7.59 3.90
C ALA A 127 1.63 -7.96 3.90
N PRO A 128 2.19 -8.38 2.75
CA PRO A 128 3.63 -8.55 2.58
C PRO A 128 4.40 -7.24 2.79
N VAL A 129 5.68 -7.34 3.24
CA VAL A 129 6.53 -6.18 3.54
C VAL A 129 6.56 -5.10 2.44
N PRO A 130 6.72 -5.44 1.14
CA PRO A 130 6.72 -4.42 0.08
C PRO A 130 5.41 -3.65 -0.06
N GLU A 131 4.28 -4.29 0.27
CA GLU A 131 2.96 -3.65 0.25
C GLU A 131 2.75 -2.79 1.50
N LEU A 132 3.18 -3.29 2.67
CA LEU A 132 3.17 -2.51 3.92
C LEU A 132 3.98 -1.22 3.80
N GLY A 133 5.16 -1.28 3.17
CA GLY A 133 5.97 -0.09 2.88
C GLY A 133 5.19 0.96 2.10
N LYS A 134 4.54 0.57 1.01
CA LYS A 134 3.70 1.47 0.20
C LYS A 134 2.51 2.05 0.97
N LEU A 135 1.87 1.22 1.81
CA LEU A 135 0.76 1.67 2.65
C LEU A 135 1.21 2.68 3.71
N ALA A 136 2.39 2.46 4.30
CA ALA A 136 2.98 3.37 5.29
C ALA A 136 3.41 4.70 4.64
N GLU A 137 4.14 4.68 3.52
CA GLU A 137 4.47 5.88 2.73
C GLU A 137 3.22 6.63 2.26
N GLY A 138 2.17 5.90 1.93
CA GLY A 138 0.86 6.45 1.55
C GLY A 138 0.06 7.01 2.72
N SER A 139 0.57 7.00 3.95
CA SER A 139 -0.14 7.40 5.18
C SER A 139 -1.45 6.62 5.40
N VAL A 140 -1.52 5.38 4.88
CA VAL A 140 -2.65 4.46 5.10
C VAL A 140 -2.60 3.86 6.49
N LEU A 141 -1.40 3.75 7.03
CA LEU A 141 -1.12 3.18 8.33
C LEU A 141 -0.63 4.28 9.27
N ASP A 142 -1.03 4.22 10.52
CA ASP A 142 -0.46 5.05 11.58
C ASP A 142 0.95 4.55 11.91
N PHE A 143 1.12 3.23 11.94
CA PHE A 143 2.43 2.59 11.97
C PHE A 143 2.35 1.14 11.43
N CYS A 144 3.51 0.54 11.18
CA CYS A 144 3.59 -0.87 10.79
C CYS A 144 4.73 -1.57 11.51
N VAL A 145 4.51 -2.86 11.79
CA VAL A 145 5.54 -3.76 12.33
C VAL A 145 6.02 -4.67 11.22
N MET A 146 7.22 -4.38 10.72
CA MET A 146 7.79 -5.11 9.59
C MET A 146 9.31 -5.17 9.68
N GLN A 147 9.92 -6.01 8.86
CA GLN A 147 11.36 -5.93 8.62
C GLN A 147 11.63 -4.65 7.81
N ILE A 148 12.65 -3.90 8.21
CA ILE A 148 12.99 -2.64 7.55
C ILE A 148 13.55 -2.94 6.16
N PRO A 149 12.92 -2.50 5.06
CA PRO A 149 13.50 -2.54 3.73
C PRO A 149 14.63 -1.51 3.60
N GLU A 150 15.67 -1.85 2.84
CA GLU A 150 16.84 -0.96 2.64
C GLU A 150 16.51 0.33 1.86
N ASP A 151 15.41 0.35 1.14
CA ASP A 151 14.99 1.41 0.21
C ASP A 151 13.93 2.37 0.78
N LEU A 152 13.46 2.18 2.01
CA LEU A 152 12.52 3.09 2.66
C LEU A 152 13.25 4.25 3.33
N THR A 153 13.20 5.43 2.72
CA THR A 153 13.92 6.62 3.19
C THR A 153 13.05 7.64 3.92
N ASP A 154 11.74 7.65 3.67
CA ASP A 154 10.81 8.70 4.14
C ASP A 154 10.05 8.33 5.42
N LEU A 155 10.40 7.20 6.08
CA LEU A 155 9.76 6.74 7.30
C LEU A 155 10.74 6.82 8.48
N THR A 156 10.23 7.23 9.64
CA THR A 156 10.93 7.04 10.92
C THR A 156 10.67 5.61 11.43
N TYR A 157 11.70 5.01 12.01
CA TYR A 157 11.57 3.65 12.56
C TYR A 157 12.23 3.53 13.93
N GLU A 158 11.70 2.60 14.72
CA GLU A 158 12.23 2.21 16.02
C GLU A 158 12.44 0.70 16.05
N LEU A 159 13.57 0.26 16.61
CA LEU A 159 13.87 -1.17 16.73
C LEU A 159 13.03 -1.79 17.85
N VAL A 160 12.05 -2.62 17.47
CA VAL A 160 11.19 -3.35 18.41
C VAL A 160 11.82 -4.66 18.85
N MET A 161 12.44 -5.42 17.92
CA MET A 161 13.05 -6.70 18.20
C MET A 161 14.13 -7.04 17.19
N GLN A 162 15.03 -7.92 17.58
CA GLN A 162 16.05 -8.53 16.71
C GLN A 162 15.73 -10.01 16.50
N GLU A 163 15.69 -10.44 15.24
CA GLU A 163 15.38 -11.83 14.86
C GLU A 163 16.63 -12.51 14.29
N ARG A 164 16.76 -13.79 14.57
CA ARG A 164 17.80 -14.64 13.95
C ARG A 164 17.13 -15.49 12.88
N VAL A 165 17.70 -15.47 11.69
CA VAL A 165 17.24 -16.32 10.58
C VAL A 165 18.19 -17.51 10.46
N PHE A 166 17.63 -18.71 10.47
CA PHE A 166 18.39 -19.96 10.35
C PHE A 166 18.01 -20.66 9.05
N LEU A 167 19.01 -21.16 8.36
CA LEU A 167 18.81 -22.14 7.31
C LEU A 167 18.67 -23.53 7.96
N VAL A 168 17.53 -24.15 7.77
CA VAL A 168 17.25 -25.48 8.30
C VAL A 168 17.17 -26.48 7.15
N GLY A 169 17.88 -27.57 7.25
CA GLY A 169 17.87 -28.64 6.26
C GLY A 169 18.09 -30.00 6.89
N HIS A 170 17.81 -31.06 6.14
CA HIS A 170 18.09 -32.42 6.61
C HIS A 170 19.59 -32.60 6.82
N ARG A 171 19.98 -33.22 7.93
CA ARG A 171 21.41 -33.39 8.35
C ARG A 171 22.30 -34.03 7.29
N GLU A 172 21.73 -34.92 6.50
CA GLU A 172 22.44 -35.64 5.43
C GLU A 172 22.30 -35.01 4.05
N HIS A 173 21.72 -33.80 3.98
CA HIS A 173 21.54 -33.12 2.67
C HIS A 173 22.92 -32.84 2.04
N PRO A 174 23.14 -33.21 0.77
CA PRO A 174 24.46 -33.11 0.12
C PRO A 174 25.09 -31.70 0.20
N LEU A 175 24.30 -30.66 0.12
CA LEU A 175 24.75 -29.25 0.20
C LEU A 175 25.07 -28.78 1.62
N LEU A 176 24.70 -29.56 2.66
CA LEU A 176 24.95 -29.20 4.06
C LEU A 176 26.08 -30.05 4.66
N ARG A 177 26.62 -31.02 3.92
CA ARG A 177 27.76 -31.81 4.36
C ARG A 177 29.00 -30.91 4.45
N GLY A 178 29.56 -30.80 5.65
CA GLY A 178 30.79 -30.00 5.93
C GLY A 178 30.50 -28.54 6.31
N ILE A 179 29.23 -28.15 6.48
CA ILE A 179 28.92 -26.91 7.16
C ILE A 179 28.86 -27.20 8.66
N ASP A 180 29.92 -26.84 9.37
CA ASP A 180 29.92 -26.85 10.83
C ASP A 180 28.93 -25.76 11.29
N SER A 181 27.81 -26.19 11.87
CA SER A 181 26.88 -25.27 12.50
C SER A 181 27.52 -24.69 13.75
N PRO A 182 27.65 -23.37 13.85
CA PRO A 182 28.18 -22.73 15.05
C PRO A 182 27.20 -22.71 16.24
N TYR A 183 26.05 -23.39 16.11
CA TYR A 183 24.99 -23.45 17.12
C TYR A 183 24.55 -24.87 17.42
#